data_924192084fcee8af75b7a552198569f2
#
_entry.id   924192084fcee8af75b7a552198569f2
#
_cell.length_a   1.000
_cell.length_b   1.000
_cell.length_c   1.000
_cell.angle_alpha   90.00
_cell.angle_beta   90.00
_cell.angle_gamma   90.00
#
_symmetry.space_group_name_H-M   'P 1'
#
loop_
_entity.id
_entity.type
_entity.pdbx_description
1 polymer ?
#
loop_
_entity_poly.entity_id
_entity_poly.type
_entity_poly.pdbx_seq_one_letter_code
_entity_poly.pdbx_strand_id
1 'polypeptide(L)'
;MLDWKDLNRYRENNRLEAKKAQGGLPRSIWETYSAFANTDGGLILLGVVEDKVTKTFSPVRLPDADQLAADFWNTLRIPGVVSVNLLRPEDVQVVELGEARIVAITVPRAAAADTPVYIGPSAYGGTYCRRGEGDYRCTAAEVQGLLCDADPAGPALRRRARRDQITGFLVLASRATAQEIAAAVGLSPSRTLSYLRALKAAGTVAAKRDGRICYYYLTF
;
A
#
# COMPACT_ATOMS: atom_id res chain seq x y z
N MET A 1 -3.67 26.15 7.76
CA MET A 1 -4.98 26.39 7.12
C MET A 1 -4.70 26.82 5.69
N LEU A 2 -5.27 26.13 4.71
CA LEU A 2 -5.08 26.45 3.28
C LEU A 2 -5.76 27.79 2.98
N ASP A 3 -5.04 28.69 2.33
CA ASP A 3 -5.60 29.97 1.89
C ASP A 3 -6.25 29.78 0.50
N TRP A 4 -7.54 29.47 0.50
CA TRP A 4 -8.31 29.21 -0.70
C TRP A 4 -8.48 30.42 -1.60
N LYS A 5 -8.18 31.65 -1.09
CA LYS A 5 -8.34 32.92 -1.84
C LYS A 5 -7.26 33.10 -2.89
N ASP A 6 -6.15 32.38 -2.80
CA ASP A 6 -5.03 32.50 -3.74
C ASP A 6 -4.49 31.11 -4.14
N LEU A 7 -5.22 30.42 -5.03
CA LEU A 7 -4.80 29.14 -5.61
C LEU A 7 -3.46 29.22 -6.32
N ASN A 8 -3.06 30.41 -6.80
CA ASN A 8 -1.80 30.61 -7.52
C ASN A 8 -0.56 30.55 -6.61
N ARG A 9 -0.74 30.54 -5.30
CA ARG A 9 0.35 30.23 -4.35
C ARG A 9 0.73 28.75 -4.34
N TYR A 10 -0.15 27.90 -4.84
CA TYR A 10 0.09 26.47 -4.91
C TYR A 10 0.53 26.13 -6.33
N ARG A 11 1.58 25.32 -6.44
CA ARG A 11 2.00 24.69 -7.69
C ARG A 11 1.74 23.21 -7.60
N GLU A 12 1.41 22.59 -8.71
CA GLU A 12 1.42 21.13 -8.77
C GLU A 12 2.81 20.63 -8.34
N ASN A 13 2.84 19.76 -7.38
CA ASN A 13 4.05 19.22 -6.78
C ASN A 13 3.73 17.85 -6.21
N ASN A 14 4.63 17.30 -5.40
CA ASN A 14 4.43 16.01 -4.72
C ASN A 14 3.16 15.93 -3.86
N ARG A 15 2.53 17.06 -3.52
CA ARG A 15 1.42 17.14 -2.57
C ARG A 15 0.16 17.83 -3.11
N LEU A 16 0.15 18.20 -4.37
CA LEU A 16 -1.02 18.84 -4.98
C LEU A 16 -1.31 18.22 -6.33
N GLU A 17 -2.57 17.90 -6.56
CA GLU A 17 -3.11 17.40 -7.83
C GLU A 17 -4.39 18.14 -8.18
N ALA A 18 -4.46 18.73 -9.36
CA ALA A 18 -5.66 19.39 -9.88
C ALA A 18 -6.33 18.54 -10.95
N LYS A 19 -7.64 18.39 -10.84
CA LYS A 19 -8.46 17.64 -11.80
C LYS A 19 -9.69 18.46 -12.21
N LYS A 20 -9.92 18.57 -13.51
CA LYS A 20 -11.05 19.32 -14.07
C LYS A 20 -12.41 18.84 -13.58
N ALA A 21 -12.61 17.53 -13.51
CA ALA A 21 -13.78 16.83 -12.97
C ALA A 21 -15.17 17.28 -13.45
N GLN A 22 -15.28 18.01 -14.58
CA GLN A 22 -16.57 18.48 -15.12
C GLN A 22 -17.48 17.35 -15.65
N GLY A 23 -16.91 16.20 -15.97
CA GLY A 23 -17.63 14.99 -16.39
C GLY A 23 -17.90 14.00 -15.25
N GLY A 24 -17.82 14.43 -13.99
CA GLY A 24 -17.95 13.59 -12.81
C GLY A 24 -16.59 13.17 -12.21
N LEU A 25 -16.62 12.18 -11.34
CA LEU A 25 -15.45 11.73 -10.60
C LEU A 25 -14.44 11.04 -11.55
N PRO A 26 -13.20 11.59 -11.69
CA PRO A 26 -12.20 10.99 -12.57
C PRO A 26 -11.74 9.63 -12.03
N ARG A 27 -11.63 8.62 -12.90
CA ARG A 27 -11.18 7.27 -12.49
C ARG A 27 -9.77 7.29 -11.89
N SER A 28 -8.88 8.16 -12.37
CA SER A 28 -7.52 8.31 -11.88
C SER A 28 -7.42 8.90 -10.47
N ILE A 29 -8.53 9.33 -9.87
CA ILE A 29 -8.52 9.87 -8.49
C ILE A 29 -8.04 8.84 -7.47
N TRP A 30 -8.32 7.56 -7.71
CA TRP A 30 -7.94 6.47 -6.80
C TRP A 30 -6.45 6.16 -6.88
N GLU A 31 -5.84 6.32 -8.07
CA GLU A 31 -4.37 6.24 -8.24
C GLU A 31 -3.68 7.36 -7.45
N THR A 32 -4.20 8.58 -7.56
CA THR A 32 -3.71 9.74 -6.79
C THR A 32 -3.92 9.56 -5.28
N TYR A 33 -5.09 9.04 -4.87
CA TYR A 33 -5.35 8.71 -3.47
C TYR A 33 -4.30 7.73 -2.92
N SER A 34 -4.07 6.62 -3.62
CA SER A 34 -3.05 5.64 -3.26
C SER A 34 -1.66 6.27 -3.23
N ALA A 35 -1.30 7.06 -4.26
CA ALA A 35 0.00 7.69 -4.36
C ALA A 35 0.27 8.67 -3.20
N PHE A 36 -0.69 9.51 -2.86
CA PHE A 36 -0.56 10.43 -1.72
C PHE A 36 -0.47 9.69 -0.39
N ALA A 37 -1.35 8.72 -0.17
CA ALA A 37 -1.36 7.92 1.05
C ALA A 37 -0.03 7.19 1.30
N ASN A 38 0.61 6.68 0.27
CA ASN A 38 1.88 5.94 0.37
C ASN A 38 3.13 6.83 0.34
N THR A 39 2.97 8.15 0.17
CA THR A 39 4.12 9.09 0.11
C THR A 39 4.03 10.09 1.27
N ASP A 40 3.70 11.32 1.00
CA ASP A 40 3.73 12.40 1.99
C ASP A 40 2.34 12.96 2.31
N GLY A 41 1.29 12.29 1.87
CA GLY A 41 -0.04 12.87 1.81
C GLY A 41 -0.15 13.92 0.73
N GLY A 42 -1.32 14.53 0.58
CA GLY A 42 -1.52 15.58 -0.41
C GLY A 42 -2.94 16.11 -0.48
N LEU A 43 -3.12 17.06 -1.39
CA LEU A 43 -4.38 17.72 -1.66
C LEU A 43 -4.82 17.46 -3.09
N ILE A 44 -6.02 16.95 -3.28
CA ILE A 44 -6.66 16.78 -4.58
C ILE A 44 -7.71 17.88 -4.73
N LEU A 45 -7.64 18.64 -5.82
CA LEU A 45 -8.61 19.68 -6.17
C LEU A 45 -9.44 19.24 -7.37
N LEU A 46 -10.74 19.07 -7.19
CA LEU A 46 -11.69 18.79 -8.28
C LEU A 46 -12.40 20.08 -8.68
N GLY A 47 -12.49 20.34 -9.96
CA GLY A 47 -12.99 21.60 -10.50
C GLY A 47 -11.89 22.65 -10.66
N VAL A 48 -10.64 22.19 -10.82
CA VAL A 48 -9.48 23.08 -11.05
C VAL A 48 -8.70 22.57 -12.25
N VAL A 49 -8.21 23.50 -13.06
CA VAL A 49 -7.33 23.23 -14.21
C VAL A 49 -6.03 23.96 -14.01
N GLU A 50 -4.91 23.28 -14.24
CA GLU A 50 -3.60 23.88 -14.33
C GLU A 50 -3.32 24.31 -15.77
N ASP A 51 -2.93 25.58 -15.97
CA ASP A 51 -2.31 26.02 -17.20
C ASP A 51 -0.87 25.52 -17.24
N LYS A 52 -0.56 24.65 -18.19
CA LYS A 52 0.75 24.00 -18.30
C LYS A 52 1.90 24.95 -18.63
N VAL A 53 1.61 26.11 -19.20
CA VAL A 53 2.61 27.11 -19.59
C VAL A 53 2.91 28.04 -18.42
N THR A 54 1.86 28.62 -17.83
CA THR A 54 1.97 29.59 -16.74
C THR A 54 2.08 28.93 -15.37
N LYS A 55 1.77 27.66 -15.27
CA LYS A 55 1.69 26.90 -14.01
C LYS A 55 0.71 27.52 -13.00
N THR A 56 -0.34 28.17 -13.51
CA THR A 56 -1.38 28.78 -12.69
C THR A 56 -2.62 27.90 -12.64
N PHE A 57 -3.30 27.92 -11.49
CA PHE A 57 -4.55 27.21 -11.29
C PHE A 57 -5.74 28.13 -11.53
N SER A 58 -6.72 27.62 -12.27
CA SER A 58 -7.97 28.31 -12.52
C SER A 58 -9.14 27.41 -12.15
N PRO A 59 -10.08 27.88 -11.31
CA PRO A 59 -11.28 27.12 -11.02
C PRO A 59 -12.16 27.05 -12.27
N VAL A 60 -12.78 25.90 -12.46
CA VAL A 60 -13.79 25.69 -13.51
C VAL A 60 -15.12 25.35 -12.87
N ARG A 61 -16.20 25.81 -13.48
CA ARG A 61 -17.54 25.54 -12.97
C ARG A 61 -17.84 24.04 -13.03
N LEU A 62 -18.10 23.45 -11.87
CA LEU A 62 -18.64 22.10 -11.74
C LEU A 62 -20.17 22.17 -11.91
N PRO A 63 -20.81 21.14 -12.51
CA PRO A 63 -22.27 21.05 -12.56
C PRO A 63 -22.88 21.05 -11.15
N ASP A 64 -22.37 20.24 -10.25
CA ASP A 64 -22.78 20.14 -8.85
C ASP A 64 -21.58 19.66 -8.01
N ALA A 65 -21.02 20.55 -7.19
CA ALA A 65 -19.87 20.24 -6.34
C ALA A 65 -20.26 19.36 -5.13
N ASP A 66 -21.48 19.56 -4.59
CA ASP A 66 -21.95 18.76 -3.46
C ASP A 66 -22.22 17.33 -3.90
N GLN A 67 -22.83 17.14 -5.07
CA GLN A 67 -23.03 15.82 -5.64
C GLN A 67 -21.69 15.12 -5.94
N LEU A 68 -20.70 15.86 -6.46
CA LEU A 68 -19.37 15.30 -6.74
C LEU A 68 -18.67 14.84 -5.47
N ALA A 69 -18.79 15.60 -4.37
CA ALA A 69 -18.27 15.20 -3.06
C ALA A 69 -19.00 13.97 -2.51
N ALA A 70 -20.31 13.90 -2.67
CA ALA A 70 -21.13 12.74 -2.31
C ALA A 70 -20.73 11.49 -3.12
N ASP A 71 -20.55 11.63 -4.43
CA ASP A 71 -20.12 10.55 -5.33
C ASP A 71 -18.73 10.02 -4.95
N PHE A 72 -17.81 10.92 -4.56
CA PHE A 72 -16.51 10.53 -4.04
C PHE A 72 -16.65 9.67 -2.78
N TRP A 73 -17.41 10.10 -1.78
CA TRP A 73 -17.65 9.36 -0.55
C TRP A 73 -18.32 8.01 -0.80
N ASN A 74 -19.33 7.99 -1.66
CA ASN A 74 -20.05 6.76 -2.00
C ASN A 74 -19.12 5.76 -2.66
N THR A 75 -18.28 6.20 -3.59
CA THR A 75 -17.32 5.34 -4.29
C THR A 75 -16.21 4.87 -3.37
N LEU A 76 -15.66 5.74 -2.50
CA LEU A 76 -14.62 5.39 -1.54
C LEU A 76 -15.03 4.26 -0.59
N ARG A 77 -16.35 4.18 -0.26
CA ARG A 77 -16.91 3.15 0.62
C ARG A 77 -17.15 1.81 -0.06
N ILE A 78 -17.04 1.73 -1.38
CA ILE A 78 -17.24 0.47 -2.12
C ILE A 78 -16.03 -0.45 -1.84
N PRO A 79 -16.27 -1.68 -1.32
CA PRO A 79 -15.19 -2.63 -1.09
C PRO A 79 -14.37 -2.90 -2.36
N GLY A 80 -13.06 -2.83 -2.25
CA GLY A 80 -12.15 -3.07 -3.38
C GLY A 80 -11.82 -1.84 -4.22
N VAL A 81 -12.42 -0.69 -3.97
CA VAL A 81 -11.97 0.58 -4.61
C VAL A 81 -10.61 0.97 -4.04
N VAL A 82 -10.53 1.07 -2.71
CA VAL A 82 -9.27 1.26 -1.99
C VAL A 82 -9.16 0.24 -0.86
N SER A 83 -7.93 -0.11 -0.48
CA SER A 83 -7.67 -1.08 0.60
C SER A 83 -8.06 -0.54 1.99
N VAL A 84 -7.97 0.77 2.20
CA VAL A 84 -8.31 1.44 3.45
C VAL A 84 -8.79 2.86 3.20
N ASN A 85 -9.84 3.27 3.89
CA ASN A 85 -10.30 4.66 3.93
C ASN A 85 -9.55 5.39 5.06
N LEU A 86 -8.72 6.36 4.71
CA LEU A 86 -7.96 7.19 5.64
C LEU A 86 -8.65 8.51 5.98
N LEU A 87 -9.73 8.86 5.26
CA LEU A 87 -10.32 10.19 5.34
C LEU A 87 -11.37 10.28 6.45
N ARG A 88 -11.42 11.44 7.06
CA ARG A 88 -12.48 11.91 7.95
C ARG A 88 -13.44 12.82 7.19
N PRO A 89 -14.64 13.09 7.71
CA PRO A 89 -15.58 13.99 7.05
C PRO A 89 -15.01 15.37 6.70
N GLU A 90 -14.17 15.92 7.55
CA GLU A 90 -13.52 17.21 7.38
C GLU A 90 -12.43 17.25 6.29
N ASP A 91 -11.95 16.10 5.84
CA ASP A 91 -10.92 16.00 4.81
C ASP A 91 -11.47 16.20 3.39
N VAL A 92 -12.80 16.21 3.23
CA VAL A 92 -13.47 16.48 1.95
C VAL A 92 -14.36 17.70 2.12
N GLN A 93 -14.02 18.78 1.45
CA GLN A 93 -14.71 20.06 1.60
C GLN A 93 -15.14 20.62 0.24
N VAL A 94 -16.34 21.17 0.18
CA VAL A 94 -16.76 22.02 -0.93
C VAL A 94 -16.35 23.45 -0.59
N VAL A 95 -15.56 24.06 -1.47
CA VAL A 95 -14.96 25.38 -1.27
C VAL A 95 -15.46 26.34 -2.34
N GLU A 96 -15.86 27.55 -1.92
CA GLU A 96 -16.29 28.62 -2.83
C GLU A 96 -15.07 29.48 -3.24
N LEU A 97 -14.87 29.64 -4.54
CA LEU A 97 -13.81 30.43 -5.15
C LEU A 97 -14.43 31.40 -6.17
N GLY A 98 -14.80 32.58 -5.71
CA GLY A 98 -15.59 33.53 -6.51
C GLY A 98 -16.93 32.92 -6.87
N GLU A 99 -17.22 32.82 -8.18
CA GLU A 99 -18.46 32.21 -8.69
C GLU A 99 -18.37 30.68 -8.85
N ALA A 100 -17.18 30.08 -8.68
CA ALA A 100 -16.97 28.65 -8.82
C ALA A 100 -16.99 27.95 -7.46
N ARG A 101 -17.49 26.71 -7.46
CA ARG A 101 -17.42 25.80 -6.32
C ARG A 101 -16.55 24.60 -6.71
N ILE A 102 -15.57 24.28 -5.91
CA ILE A 102 -14.64 23.14 -6.12
C ILE A 102 -14.74 22.15 -4.98
N VAL A 103 -14.24 20.93 -5.19
CA VAL A 103 -14.09 19.95 -4.10
C VAL A 103 -12.61 19.81 -3.77
N ALA A 104 -12.27 20.00 -2.51
CA ALA A 104 -10.94 19.83 -1.96
C ALA A 104 -10.89 18.56 -1.10
N ILE A 105 -9.96 17.67 -1.39
CA ILE A 105 -9.79 16.39 -0.69
C ILE A 105 -8.38 16.32 -0.14
N THR A 106 -8.26 16.36 1.18
CA THR A 106 -6.98 16.23 1.88
C THR A 106 -6.72 14.76 2.18
N VAL A 107 -5.77 14.15 1.49
CA VAL A 107 -5.36 12.76 1.72
C VAL A 107 -4.19 12.75 2.68
N PRO A 108 -4.32 12.18 3.90
CA PRO A 108 -3.20 12.06 4.82
C PRO A 108 -2.22 10.99 4.35
N ARG A 109 -0.97 11.09 4.78
CA ARG A 109 -0.04 9.95 4.70
C ARG A 109 -0.56 8.81 5.56
N ALA A 110 -0.54 7.59 5.04
CA ALA A 110 -0.94 6.40 5.78
C ALA A 110 0.00 6.15 6.96
N ALA A 111 -0.56 5.72 8.06
CA ALA A 111 0.24 5.17 9.16
C ALA A 111 0.90 3.85 8.71
N ALA A 112 1.98 3.46 9.39
CA ALA A 112 2.69 2.23 9.05
C ALA A 112 1.76 1.00 8.99
N ALA A 113 0.80 0.89 9.91
CA ALA A 113 -0.15 -0.23 9.97
C ALA A 113 -1.11 -0.30 8.76
N ASP A 114 -1.36 0.84 8.09
CA ASP A 114 -2.26 0.96 6.95
C ASP A 114 -1.53 0.90 5.59
N THR A 115 -0.19 0.86 5.62
CA THR A 115 0.66 0.84 4.42
C THR A 115 0.88 -0.60 3.93
N PRO A 116 0.84 -0.89 2.61
CA PRO A 116 0.54 0.04 1.52
C PRO A 116 -0.97 0.25 1.30
N VAL A 117 -1.35 1.47 0.98
CA VAL A 117 -2.70 1.77 0.47
C VAL A 117 -2.72 1.48 -1.02
N TYR A 118 -3.65 0.63 -1.46
CA TYR A 118 -3.76 0.20 -2.86
C TYR A 118 -5.20 0.21 -3.35
N ILE A 119 -5.37 0.20 -4.66
CA ILE A 119 -6.64 0.11 -5.37
C ILE A 119 -6.85 -1.31 -5.93
N GLY A 120 -8.11 -1.71 -6.00
CA GLY A 120 -8.47 -3.05 -6.48
C GLY A 120 -8.12 -4.18 -5.50
N PRO A 121 -7.98 -5.42 -5.99
CA PRO A 121 -7.95 -6.62 -5.15
C PRO A 121 -6.58 -6.95 -4.54
N SER A 122 -5.50 -6.27 -4.94
CA SER A 122 -4.13 -6.66 -4.52
C SER A 122 -3.20 -5.47 -4.43
N ALA A 123 -2.34 -5.46 -3.40
CA ALA A 123 -1.25 -4.49 -3.28
C ALA A 123 -0.30 -4.56 -4.48
N TYR A 124 0.00 -5.77 -4.96
CA TYR A 124 0.81 -5.93 -6.17
C TYR A 124 0.00 -5.54 -7.41
N GLY A 125 0.40 -4.44 -8.05
CA GLY A 125 -0.29 -3.86 -9.21
C GLY A 125 -1.34 -2.80 -8.87
N GLY A 126 -1.78 -2.67 -7.61
CA GLY A 126 -2.72 -1.65 -7.15
C GLY A 126 -2.11 -0.52 -6.33
N THR A 127 -0.84 -0.62 -5.95
CA THR A 127 -0.14 0.40 -5.15
C THR A 127 0.50 1.45 -6.05
N TYR A 128 0.30 2.71 -5.69
CA TYR A 128 0.90 3.86 -6.36
C TYR A 128 1.70 4.71 -5.36
N CYS A 129 2.74 5.37 -5.86
CA CYS A 129 3.56 6.33 -5.13
C CYS A 129 3.71 7.61 -5.93
N ARG A 130 3.78 8.75 -5.25
CA ARG A 130 3.99 10.07 -5.87
C ARG A 130 5.47 10.30 -6.12
N ARG A 131 5.82 10.75 -7.34
CA ARG A 131 7.18 11.17 -7.69
C ARG A 131 7.09 12.42 -8.55
N GLY A 132 7.50 13.55 -7.98
CA GLY A 132 7.26 14.84 -8.61
C GLY A 132 5.77 15.11 -8.82
N GLU A 133 5.37 15.48 -10.03
CA GLU A 133 3.97 15.77 -10.39
C GLU A 133 3.19 14.51 -10.85
N GLY A 134 3.79 13.29 -10.79
CA GLY A 134 3.19 12.08 -11.33
C GLY A 134 2.87 11.00 -10.30
N ASP A 135 1.79 10.27 -10.57
CA ASP A 135 1.41 9.05 -9.85
C ASP A 135 1.96 7.84 -10.60
N TYR A 136 2.82 7.06 -9.96
CA TYR A 136 3.49 5.92 -10.56
C TYR A 136 3.12 4.64 -9.83
N ARG A 137 2.78 3.62 -10.61
CA ARG A 137 2.54 2.29 -10.07
C ARG A 137 3.84 1.75 -9.48
N CYS A 138 3.77 1.28 -8.23
CA CYS A 138 4.91 0.71 -7.53
C CYS A 138 5.30 -0.64 -8.14
N THR A 139 6.59 -0.88 -8.23
CA THR A 139 7.16 -2.19 -8.55
C THR A 139 6.92 -3.19 -7.42
N ALA A 140 7.05 -4.48 -7.70
CA ALA A 140 6.92 -5.50 -6.65
C ALA A 140 7.92 -5.32 -5.51
N ALA A 141 9.12 -4.83 -5.80
CA ALA A 141 10.15 -4.55 -4.78
C ALA A 141 9.74 -3.40 -3.85
N GLU A 142 9.17 -2.32 -4.42
CA GLU A 142 8.68 -1.18 -3.65
C GLU A 142 7.48 -1.55 -2.79
N VAL A 143 6.53 -2.32 -3.32
CA VAL A 143 5.40 -2.86 -2.53
C VAL A 143 5.92 -3.71 -1.37
N GLN A 144 6.93 -4.56 -1.62
CA GLN A 144 7.55 -5.36 -0.57
C GLN A 144 8.23 -4.49 0.49
N GLY A 145 8.86 -3.38 0.10
CA GLY A 145 9.44 -2.38 1.02
C GLY A 145 8.37 -1.79 1.93
N LEU A 146 7.28 -1.26 1.35
CA LEU A 146 6.16 -0.69 2.09
C LEU A 146 5.54 -1.70 3.08
N LEU A 147 5.37 -2.97 2.66
CA LEU A 147 4.88 -4.05 3.54
C LEU A 147 5.85 -4.37 4.70
N CYS A 148 7.16 -4.23 4.47
CA CYS A 148 8.17 -4.41 5.52
C CYS A 148 8.19 -3.23 6.50
N ASP A 149 8.00 -2.01 5.99
CA ASP A 149 7.91 -0.79 6.82
C ASP A 149 6.64 -0.78 7.68
N ALA A 150 5.54 -1.33 7.15
CA ALA A 150 4.29 -1.50 7.89
C ALA A 150 4.43 -2.42 9.12
N ASP A 151 5.25 -3.44 9.01
CA ASP A 151 5.52 -4.42 10.09
C ASP A 151 7.01 -4.76 10.11
N PRO A 152 7.87 -3.86 10.59
CA PRO A 152 9.32 -4.06 10.56
C PRO A 152 9.78 -5.29 11.37
N ALA A 153 9.05 -5.66 12.42
CA ALA A 153 9.33 -6.84 13.23
C ALA A 153 8.64 -8.11 12.69
N GLY A 154 7.53 -7.97 11.98
CA GLY A 154 6.67 -9.09 11.58
C GLY A 154 7.34 -10.13 10.69
N PRO A 155 8.09 -9.76 9.62
CA PRO A 155 8.79 -10.75 8.82
C PRO A 155 9.87 -11.51 9.60
N ALA A 156 10.57 -10.83 10.51
CA ALA A 156 11.61 -11.45 11.36
C ALA A 156 10.98 -12.36 12.42
N LEU A 157 9.92 -11.88 13.10
CA LEU A 157 9.15 -12.68 14.07
C LEU A 157 8.50 -13.90 13.41
N ARG A 158 7.87 -13.73 12.24
CA ARG A 158 7.30 -14.87 11.49
C ARG A 158 8.36 -15.88 11.08
N ARG A 159 9.54 -15.43 10.63
CA ARG A 159 10.66 -16.33 10.30
C ARG A 159 11.15 -17.05 11.54
N ARG A 160 11.29 -16.36 12.68
CA ARG A 160 11.67 -16.96 13.96
C ARG A 160 10.63 -18.00 14.39
N ALA A 161 9.36 -17.65 14.45
CA ALA A 161 8.29 -18.56 14.82
C ALA A 161 8.25 -19.83 13.93
N ARG A 162 8.49 -19.67 12.62
CA ARG A 162 8.58 -20.82 11.69
C ARG A 162 9.80 -21.69 11.94
N ARG A 163 10.94 -21.10 12.27
CA ARG A 163 12.13 -21.86 12.70
C ARG A 163 11.85 -22.64 13.97
N ASP A 164 11.25 -21.98 14.97
CA ASP A 164 10.90 -22.59 16.25
C ASP A 164 9.88 -23.74 16.07
N GLN A 165 8.91 -23.62 15.17
CA GLN A 165 7.98 -24.69 14.81
C GLN A 165 8.72 -25.89 14.18
N ILE A 166 9.66 -25.65 13.25
CA ILE A 166 10.44 -26.71 12.60
C ILE A 166 11.34 -27.41 13.61
N THR A 167 12.04 -26.67 14.45
CA THR A 167 12.93 -27.24 15.48
C THR A 167 12.11 -27.98 16.54
N GLY A 168 10.99 -27.43 17.00
CA GLY A 168 10.07 -28.09 17.93
C GLY A 168 9.54 -29.41 17.39
N PHE A 169 9.15 -29.46 16.11
CA PHE A 169 8.76 -30.71 15.47
C PHE A 169 9.92 -31.72 15.44
N LEU A 170 11.13 -31.29 15.12
CA LEU A 170 12.31 -32.17 15.07
C LEU A 170 12.73 -32.69 16.46
N VAL A 171 12.45 -31.94 17.54
CA VAL A 171 12.63 -32.45 18.91
C VAL A 171 11.76 -33.69 19.14
N LEU A 172 10.50 -33.65 18.72
CA LEU A 172 9.54 -34.72 18.91
C LEU A 172 9.78 -35.90 17.96
N ALA A 173 10.09 -35.60 16.70
CA ALA A 173 10.25 -36.62 15.65
C ALA A 173 11.64 -37.24 15.61
N SER A 174 12.63 -36.68 16.37
CA SER A 174 14.04 -37.04 16.35
C SER A 174 14.72 -36.84 14.99
N ARG A 175 14.08 -37.26 13.90
CA ARG A 175 14.46 -37.03 12.50
C ARG A 175 13.22 -37.03 11.61
N ALA A 176 13.24 -36.23 10.54
CA ALA A 176 12.15 -36.22 9.56
C ALA A 176 12.64 -35.76 8.19
N THR A 177 11.87 -36.11 7.17
CA THR A 177 12.06 -35.60 5.79
C THR A 177 11.52 -34.19 5.64
N ALA A 178 11.95 -33.46 4.60
CA ALA A 178 11.40 -32.14 4.31
C ALA A 178 9.87 -32.16 4.04
N GLN A 179 9.33 -33.24 3.52
CA GLN A 179 7.89 -33.39 3.28
C GLN A 179 7.10 -33.57 4.58
N GLU A 180 7.58 -34.42 5.50
CA GLU A 180 6.97 -34.60 6.82
C GLU A 180 6.99 -33.29 7.63
N ILE A 181 8.11 -32.59 7.62
CA ILE A 181 8.23 -31.26 8.26
C ILE A 181 7.25 -30.28 7.62
N ALA A 182 7.19 -30.23 6.28
CA ALA A 182 6.28 -29.33 5.55
C ALA A 182 4.82 -29.55 5.94
N ALA A 183 4.39 -30.81 6.00
CA ALA A 183 3.04 -31.20 6.41
C ALA A 183 2.76 -30.80 7.86
N ALA A 184 3.70 -31.06 8.77
CA ALA A 184 3.55 -30.77 10.20
C ALA A 184 3.43 -29.27 10.51
N VAL A 185 4.21 -28.42 9.81
CA VAL A 185 4.24 -26.97 10.07
C VAL A 185 3.38 -26.14 9.10
N GLY A 186 2.62 -26.80 8.20
CA GLY A 186 1.73 -26.13 7.25
C GLY A 186 2.47 -25.24 6.23
N LEU A 187 3.61 -25.69 5.72
CA LEU A 187 4.40 -24.99 4.71
C LEU A 187 4.46 -25.79 3.40
N SER A 188 4.73 -25.09 2.28
CA SER A 188 5.10 -25.79 1.05
C SER A 188 6.48 -26.45 1.18
N PRO A 189 6.75 -27.56 0.46
CA PRO A 189 8.05 -28.23 0.50
C PRO A 189 9.23 -27.31 0.13
N SER A 190 9.05 -26.43 -0.84
CA SER A 190 10.10 -25.47 -1.26
C SER A 190 10.43 -24.43 -0.17
N ARG A 191 9.41 -23.92 0.54
CA ARG A 191 9.62 -23.01 1.69
C ARG A 191 10.27 -23.74 2.85
N THR A 192 9.85 -24.98 3.15
CA THR A 192 10.47 -25.79 4.19
C THR A 192 11.94 -26.03 3.91
N LEU A 193 12.31 -26.37 2.68
CA LEU A 193 13.72 -26.52 2.27
C LEU A 193 14.51 -25.23 2.43
N SER A 194 13.91 -24.07 2.18
CA SER A 194 14.58 -22.78 2.41
C SER A 194 14.89 -22.56 3.89
N TYR A 195 13.94 -22.86 4.78
CA TYR A 195 14.17 -22.80 6.23
C TYR A 195 15.23 -23.81 6.71
N LEU A 196 15.16 -25.04 6.22
CA LEU A 196 16.13 -26.10 6.58
C LEU A 196 17.54 -25.75 6.12
N ARG A 197 17.73 -25.12 4.95
CA ARG A 197 19.03 -24.61 4.50
C ARG A 197 19.55 -23.53 5.46
N ALA A 198 18.70 -22.60 5.88
CA ALA A 198 19.10 -21.55 6.83
C ALA A 198 19.44 -22.11 8.21
N LEU A 199 18.67 -23.07 8.73
CA LEU A 199 18.95 -23.74 10.00
C LEU A 199 20.20 -24.60 9.93
N LYS A 200 20.48 -25.23 8.78
CA LYS A 200 21.72 -25.97 8.55
C LYS A 200 22.92 -25.04 8.50
N ALA A 201 22.82 -23.90 7.83
CA ALA A 201 23.87 -22.88 7.80
C ALA A 201 24.17 -22.30 9.20
N ALA A 202 23.14 -22.22 10.05
CA ALA A 202 23.26 -21.79 11.44
C ALA A 202 23.77 -22.92 12.39
N GLY A 203 23.99 -24.12 11.87
CA GLY A 203 24.44 -25.26 12.69
C GLY A 203 23.39 -25.86 13.61
N THR A 204 22.12 -25.45 13.50
CA THR A 204 21.02 -25.94 14.37
C THR A 204 20.46 -27.29 13.89
N VAL A 205 20.53 -27.53 12.59
CA VAL A 205 20.00 -28.76 11.94
C VAL A 205 21.09 -29.36 11.07
N ALA A 206 21.22 -30.69 11.14
CA ALA A 206 22.01 -31.45 10.19
C ALA A 206 21.11 -32.28 9.26
N ALA A 207 21.70 -32.75 8.17
CA ALA A 207 21.01 -33.60 7.22
C ALA A 207 21.85 -34.85 6.92
N LYS A 208 21.20 -36.03 6.91
CA LYS A 208 21.80 -37.30 6.54
C LYS A 208 20.97 -37.96 5.44
N ARG A 209 21.63 -38.47 4.41
CA ARG A 209 20.99 -39.27 3.37
C ARG A 209 20.99 -40.74 3.78
N ASP A 210 19.85 -41.36 3.54
CA ASP A 210 19.65 -42.81 3.64
C ASP A 210 19.01 -43.27 2.32
N GLY A 211 19.81 -43.83 1.44
CA GLY A 211 19.44 -44.11 0.07
C GLY A 211 19.07 -42.84 -0.71
N ARG A 212 17.82 -42.77 -1.22
CA ARG A 212 17.27 -41.63 -1.94
C ARG A 212 16.61 -40.59 -1.03
N ILE A 213 16.44 -40.89 0.26
CA ILE A 213 15.73 -40.06 1.22
C ILE A 213 16.73 -39.21 2.01
N CYS A 214 16.41 -37.94 2.22
CA CYS A 214 17.19 -37.03 3.04
C CYS A 214 16.42 -36.72 4.33
N TYR A 215 17.00 -37.08 5.48
CA TYR A 215 16.47 -36.81 6.81
C TYR A 215 17.19 -35.64 7.43
N TYR A 216 16.45 -34.81 8.15
CA TYR A 216 16.91 -33.67 8.92
C TYR A 216 16.75 -33.97 10.42
N TYR A 217 17.68 -33.54 11.24
CA TYR A 217 17.69 -33.72 12.69
C TYR A 217 18.42 -32.57 13.36
N LEU A 218 18.13 -32.36 14.67
CA LEU A 218 18.80 -31.31 15.44
C LEU A 218 20.22 -31.72 15.77
N THR A 219 21.14 -30.76 15.72
CA THR A 219 22.52 -30.88 16.23
C THR A 219 22.54 -30.35 17.66
N PHE A 220 22.87 -31.19 18.61
CA PHE A 220 23.09 -30.83 20.01
C PHE A 220 24.55 -30.52 20.24
#